data_f1b716776bf3c3a311f5e2b479cea204
#
_entry.id   f1b716776bf3c3a311f5e2b479cea204
#
_cell.length_a   1.000
_cell.length_b   1.000
_cell.length_c   1.000
_cell.angle_alpha   90.00
_cell.angle_beta   90.00
_cell.angle_gamma   90.00
#
_symmetry.space_group_name_H-M   'P 1'
#
loop_
_entity.id
_entity.type
_entity.pdbx_description
1 polymer ?
#
loop_
_entity_poly.entity_id
_entity_poly.type
_entity_poly.pdbx_seq_one_letter_code
_entity_poly.pdbx_strand_id
1 'polypeptide(L)'
;AKDDSVQSVYEMYYSFEEPVSRLAGHRILALNRGEKEKILNVKIEAPEEKILRYLEKKIIVSENPYTSEYLKEVAEDSYKRLIAPAIEREIRSSLTEKAEDSAIIVFGKNLEQLLMQPPIVGQVVLGWDPAFRTGCKLAVVDETGKVLDTTVIYPTAPTTPQKLSLIHISEP
;
A
#
# COMPACT_ATOMS: atom_id res chain seq x y z
N ALA A 1 4.47 16.75 1.19
CA ALA A 1 4.37 16.44 -0.25
C ALA A 1 5.51 17.08 -1.04
N LYS A 2 5.73 16.64 -2.28
CA LYS A 2 6.70 17.29 -3.18
C LYS A 2 6.16 18.59 -3.76
N ASP A 3 4.85 18.63 -3.97
CA ASP A 3 4.10 19.79 -4.43
C ASP A 3 2.70 19.73 -3.81
N ASP A 4 2.39 20.64 -2.91
CA ASP A 4 1.11 20.69 -2.18
C ASP A 4 -0.05 21.20 -3.05
N SER A 5 0.24 21.71 -4.26
CA SER A 5 -0.77 22.16 -5.22
C SER A 5 -1.37 21.03 -6.05
N VAL A 6 -0.77 19.85 -6.02
CA VAL A 6 -1.24 18.68 -6.80
C VAL A 6 -2.37 18.00 -6.07
N GLN A 7 -3.56 18.04 -6.66
CA GLN A 7 -4.71 17.29 -6.17
C GLN A 7 -4.48 15.78 -6.35
N SER A 8 -4.44 15.04 -5.24
CA SER A 8 -4.19 13.59 -5.27
C SER A 8 -4.95 12.87 -4.15
N VAL A 9 -5.04 11.55 -4.25
CA VAL A 9 -5.61 10.69 -3.20
C VAL A 9 -4.80 10.71 -1.89
N TYR A 10 -3.62 11.35 -1.90
CA TYR A 10 -2.72 11.45 -0.75
C TYR A 10 -2.77 12.81 -0.04
N GLU A 11 -3.71 13.70 -0.37
CA GLU A 11 -3.81 15.04 0.25
C GLU A 11 -3.82 14.99 1.78
N MET A 12 -4.50 14.01 2.36
CA MET A 12 -4.55 13.81 3.81
C MET A 12 -3.18 13.53 4.45
N TYR A 13 -2.17 13.21 3.65
CA TYR A 13 -0.81 12.90 4.10
C TYR A 13 0.20 14.02 3.79
N TYR A 14 -0.19 15.14 3.20
CA TYR A 14 0.76 16.19 2.79
C TYR A 14 1.48 16.85 3.96
N SER A 15 0.77 17.09 5.07
CA SER A 15 1.32 17.61 6.32
C SER A 15 1.11 16.63 7.48
N PHE A 16 1.18 15.34 7.17
CA PHE A 16 0.91 14.29 8.14
C PHE A 16 2.12 14.04 9.04
N GLU A 17 1.88 14.07 10.35
CA GLU A 17 2.86 13.74 11.37
C GLU A 17 2.19 12.87 12.44
N GLU A 18 2.79 11.73 12.76
CA GLU A 18 2.29 10.83 13.80
C GLU A 18 3.45 10.04 14.42
N PRO A 19 3.43 9.81 15.75
CA PRO A 19 4.42 8.95 16.40
C PRO A 19 4.44 7.55 15.79
N VAL A 20 5.63 7.05 15.46
CA VAL A 20 5.85 5.73 14.84
C VAL A 20 5.14 4.60 15.63
N SER A 21 5.12 4.70 16.96
CA SER A 21 4.47 3.70 17.85
C SER A 21 2.95 3.63 17.73
N ARG A 22 2.31 4.65 17.15
CA ARG A 22 0.85 4.74 16.99
C ARG A 22 0.40 4.60 15.54
N LEU A 23 1.36 4.55 14.62
CA LEU A 23 1.07 4.55 13.19
C LEU A 23 0.36 3.27 12.75
N ALA A 24 -0.87 3.40 12.26
CA ALA A 24 -1.68 2.29 11.81
C ALA A 24 -1.16 1.68 10.50
N GLY A 25 -1.26 0.34 10.34
CA GLY A 25 -0.73 -0.38 9.18
C GLY A 25 -1.23 0.14 7.83
N HIS A 26 -2.52 0.44 7.69
CA HIS A 26 -3.07 0.98 6.44
C HIS A 26 -2.45 2.34 6.06
N ARG A 27 -2.06 3.17 7.04
CA ARG A 27 -1.37 4.44 6.79
C ARG A 27 0.06 4.22 6.33
N ILE A 28 0.76 3.24 6.91
CA ILE A 28 2.11 2.84 6.47
C ILE A 28 2.08 2.44 5.00
N LEU A 29 1.14 1.58 4.61
CA LEU A 29 1.00 1.14 3.22
C LEU A 29 0.62 2.30 2.27
N ALA A 30 -0.23 3.22 2.71
CA ALA A 30 -0.60 4.42 1.95
C ALA A 30 0.60 5.37 1.76
N LEU A 31 1.38 5.63 2.82
CA LEU A 31 2.59 6.45 2.77
C LEU A 31 3.64 5.84 1.83
N ASN A 32 3.88 4.54 1.93
CA ASN A 32 4.83 3.83 1.06
C ASN A 32 4.40 3.89 -0.41
N ARG A 33 3.09 3.78 -0.69
CA ARG A 33 2.56 3.92 -2.04
C ARG A 33 2.74 5.34 -2.58
N GLY A 34 2.39 6.37 -1.80
CA GLY A 34 2.55 7.77 -2.20
C GLY A 34 4.02 8.15 -2.44
N GLU A 35 4.95 7.57 -1.68
CA GLU A 35 6.38 7.73 -1.90
C GLU A 35 6.86 7.03 -3.19
N LYS A 36 6.41 5.80 -3.43
CA LYS A 36 6.69 5.05 -4.67
C LYS A 36 6.17 5.78 -5.92
N GLU A 37 5.02 6.41 -5.82
CA GLU A 37 4.42 7.25 -6.87
C GLU A 37 5.09 8.65 -6.96
N LYS A 38 6.09 8.94 -6.11
CA LYS A 38 6.84 10.20 -6.06
C LYS A 38 6.00 11.44 -5.69
N ILE A 39 4.84 11.25 -5.09
CA ILE A 39 3.96 12.32 -4.61
C ILE A 39 4.36 12.72 -3.19
N LEU A 40 4.66 11.75 -2.33
CA LEU A 40 5.07 11.98 -0.95
C LEU A 40 6.61 11.86 -0.80
N ASN A 41 7.10 12.50 0.26
CA ASN A 41 8.44 12.30 0.79
C ASN A 41 8.30 11.98 2.28
N VAL A 42 8.60 10.75 2.66
CA VAL A 42 8.37 10.24 4.02
C VAL A 42 9.71 10.15 4.75
N LYS A 43 9.77 10.74 5.94
CA LYS A 43 10.96 10.70 6.82
C LYS A 43 10.56 10.29 8.22
N ILE A 44 11.47 9.63 8.91
CA ILE A 44 11.35 9.38 10.36
C ILE A 44 12.21 10.41 11.07
N GLU A 45 11.56 11.25 11.86
CA GLU A 45 12.27 12.20 12.72
C GLU A 45 12.65 11.54 14.03
N ALA A 46 13.92 11.64 14.37
CA ALA A 46 14.47 11.10 15.61
C ALA A 46 14.96 12.25 16.50
N PRO A 47 15.00 12.07 17.85
CA PRO A 47 15.52 13.09 18.76
C PRO A 47 17.06 13.15 18.70
N GLU A 48 17.58 13.72 17.62
CA GLU A 48 18.99 13.76 17.24
C GLU A 48 19.91 14.20 18.38
N GLU A 49 19.55 15.31 19.04
CA GLU A 49 20.36 15.82 20.17
C GLU A 49 20.52 14.81 21.32
N LYS A 50 19.46 14.07 21.64
CA LYS A 50 19.53 13.06 22.71
C LYS A 50 20.40 11.89 22.30
N ILE A 51 20.33 11.51 21.02
CA ILE A 51 21.14 10.40 20.49
C ILE A 51 22.61 10.80 20.43
N LEU A 52 22.92 11.98 19.93
CA LEU A 52 24.29 12.49 19.89
C LEU A 52 24.90 12.60 21.28
N ARG A 53 24.19 13.16 22.25
CA ARG A 53 24.65 13.19 23.66
C ARG A 53 24.91 11.80 24.23
N TYR A 54 24.10 10.80 23.87
CA TYR A 54 24.33 9.42 24.27
C TYR A 54 25.59 8.85 23.64
N LEU A 55 25.81 9.06 22.34
CA LEU A 55 26.98 8.61 21.60
C LEU A 55 28.26 9.27 22.15
N GLU A 56 28.24 10.58 22.38
CA GLU A 56 29.36 11.32 22.97
C GLU A 56 29.76 10.72 24.32
N LYS A 57 28.80 10.49 25.23
CA LYS A 57 29.06 9.86 26.54
C LYS A 57 29.64 8.44 26.43
N LYS A 58 29.34 7.72 25.36
CA LYS A 58 29.87 6.36 25.13
C LYS A 58 31.27 6.39 24.56
N ILE A 59 31.58 7.36 23.71
CA ILE A 59 32.85 7.43 22.96
C ILE A 59 33.90 8.20 23.77
N ILE A 60 33.51 9.29 24.44
CA ILE A 60 34.41 10.15 25.21
C ILE A 60 34.39 9.68 26.64
N VAL A 61 35.29 8.73 26.98
CA VAL A 61 35.42 8.13 28.31
C VAL A 61 36.16 9.08 29.25
N SER A 62 37.09 9.89 28.74
CA SER A 62 37.83 10.91 29.50
C SER A 62 37.98 12.18 28.67
N GLU A 63 37.79 13.32 29.32
CA GLU A 63 37.97 14.62 28.63
C GLU A 63 39.44 14.87 28.33
N ASN A 64 39.73 15.13 27.06
CA ASN A 64 41.04 15.48 26.58
C ASN A 64 40.89 16.70 25.61
N PRO A 65 41.51 17.84 25.91
CA PRO A 65 41.34 19.04 25.07
C PRO A 65 41.77 18.89 23.60
N TYR A 66 42.60 17.89 23.33
CA TYR A 66 43.11 17.67 21.94
C TYR A 66 42.26 16.69 21.14
N THR A 67 41.49 15.80 21.76
CA THR A 67 40.79 14.73 21.06
C THR A 67 39.28 14.78 21.23
N SER A 68 38.77 15.36 22.33
CA SER A 68 37.33 15.35 22.62
C SER A 68 36.48 16.04 21.57
N GLU A 69 36.95 17.18 21.04
CA GLU A 69 36.23 17.92 20.00
C GLU A 69 36.17 17.10 18.67
N TYR A 70 37.31 16.54 18.27
CA TYR A 70 37.38 15.67 17.10
C TYR A 70 36.50 14.41 17.24
N LEU A 71 36.44 13.79 18.42
CA LEU A 71 35.55 12.65 18.66
C LEU A 71 34.06 13.01 18.60
N LYS A 72 33.68 14.24 18.97
CA LYS A 72 32.30 14.73 18.79
C LYS A 72 31.96 14.87 17.31
N GLU A 73 32.82 15.46 16.51
CA GLU A 73 32.61 15.56 15.06
C GLU A 73 32.50 14.19 14.40
N VAL A 74 33.35 13.25 14.79
CA VAL A 74 33.30 11.86 14.29
C VAL A 74 32.00 11.17 14.69
N ALA A 75 31.52 11.38 15.92
CA ALA A 75 30.27 10.83 16.38
C ALA A 75 29.08 11.39 15.59
N GLU A 76 29.07 12.70 15.34
CA GLU A 76 28.04 13.37 14.55
C GLU A 76 28.05 12.89 13.09
N ASP A 77 29.21 12.83 12.43
CA ASP A 77 29.33 12.33 11.06
C ASP A 77 28.87 10.86 10.97
N SER A 78 29.33 10.03 11.91
CA SER A 78 28.93 8.62 11.96
C SER A 78 27.42 8.45 12.15
N TYR A 79 26.81 9.25 12.99
CA TYR A 79 25.37 9.24 13.20
C TYR A 79 24.64 9.64 11.91
N LYS A 80 24.95 10.80 11.36
CA LYS A 80 24.24 11.36 10.18
C LYS A 80 24.40 10.51 8.94
N ARG A 81 25.61 10.01 8.69
CA ARG A 81 25.95 9.32 7.45
C ARG A 81 25.67 7.82 7.48
N LEU A 82 25.82 7.17 8.63
CA LEU A 82 25.78 5.71 8.74
C LEU A 82 24.61 5.23 9.62
N ILE A 83 24.53 5.71 10.89
CA ILE A 83 23.61 5.15 11.87
C ILE A 83 22.17 5.54 11.57
N ALA A 84 21.87 6.82 11.42
CA ALA A 84 20.51 7.30 11.22
C ALA A 84 19.86 6.71 9.96
N PRO A 85 20.52 6.71 8.78
CA PRO A 85 19.93 6.09 7.58
C PRO A 85 19.75 4.57 7.69
N ALA A 86 20.61 3.88 8.45
CA ALA A 86 20.50 2.44 8.64
C ALA A 86 19.30 2.12 9.54
N ILE A 87 19.18 2.80 10.67
CA ILE A 87 18.08 2.64 11.63
C ILE A 87 16.74 3.04 10.99
N GLU A 88 16.70 4.14 10.24
CA GLU A 88 15.49 4.55 9.52
C GLU A 88 15.00 3.47 8.56
N ARG A 89 15.90 2.88 7.76
CA ARG A 89 15.56 1.77 6.86
C ARG A 89 15.04 0.55 7.60
N GLU A 90 15.67 0.19 8.72
CA GLU A 90 15.26 -0.96 9.53
C GLU A 90 13.88 -0.75 10.13
N ILE A 91 13.62 0.43 10.72
CA ILE A 91 12.30 0.79 11.25
C ILE A 91 11.25 0.74 10.15
N ARG A 92 11.50 1.36 9.00
CA ARG A 92 10.56 1.38 7.87
C ARG A 92 10.27 -0.01 7.33
N SER A 93 11.29 -0.87 7.21
CA SER A 93 11.13 -2.27 6.79
C SER A 93 10.26 -3.04 7.77
N SER A 94 10.55 -2.96 9.07
CA SER A 94 9.77 -3.64 10.11
C SER A 94 8.31 -3.16 10.18
N LEU A 95 8.08 -1.86 10.01
CA LEU A 95 6.73 -1.30 9.97
C LEU A 95 5.96 -1.80 8.74
N THR A 96 6.61 -1.85 7.58
CA THR A 96 6.01 -2.33 6.34
C THR A 96 5.62 -3.79 6.44
N GLU A 97 6.53 -4.65 6.91
CA GLU A 97 6.28 -6.08 7.11
C GLU A 97 5.06 -6.32 8.02
N LYS A 98 5.03 -5.67 9.18
CA LYS A 98 3.88 -5.78 10.10
C LYS A 98 2.56 -5.28 9.49
N ALA A 99 2.63 -4.22 8.67
CA ALA A 99 1.46 -3.66 7.99
C ALA A 99 0.94 -4.59 6.89
N GLU A 100 1.84 -5.21 6.13
CA GLU A 100 1.52 -6.19 5.10
C GLU A 100 0.90 -7.46 5.69
N ASP A 101 1.48 -8.02 6.74
CA ASP A 101 0.93 -9.18 7.45
C ASP A 101 -0.48 -8.92 7.96
N SER A 102 -0.70 -7.77 8.58
CA SER A 102 -2.02 -7.37 9.05
C SER A 102 -3.02 -7.21 7.91
N ALA A 103 -2.60 -6.63 6.78
CA ALA A 103 -3.43 -6.45 5.61
C ALA A 103 -3.80 -7.79 4.96
N ILE A 104 -2.87 -8.75 4.90
CA ILE A 104 -3.11 -10.12 4.40
C ILE A 104 -4.16 -10.83 5.26
N ILE A 105 -4.08 -10.72 6.58
CA ILE A 105 -5.06 -11.33 7.49
C ILE A 105 -6.45 -10.74 7.26
N VAL A 106 -6.56 -9.42 7.14
CA VAL A 106 -7.86 -8.76 6.88
C VAL A 106 -8.41 -9.15 5.52
N PHE A 107 -7.55 -9.18 4.49
CA PHE A 107 -7.95 -9.62 3.15
C PHE A 107 -8.43 -11.08 3.16
N GLY A 108 -7.71 -11.98 3.84
CA GLY A 108 -8.11 -13.39 3.98
C GLY A 108 -9.49 -13.55 4.61
N LYS A 109 -9.77 -12.81 5.69
CA LYS A 109 -11.10 -12.83 6.33
C LYS A 109 -12.20 -12.30 5.41
N ASN A 110 -11.94 -11.22 4.68
CA ASN A 110 -12.91 -10.68 3.74
C ASN A 110 -13.19 -11.65 2.58
N LEU A 111 -12.13 -12.29 2.08
CA LEU A 111 -12.25 -13.31 1.03
C LEU A 111 -13.04 -14.54 1.52
N GLU A 112 -12.74 -15.02 2.73
CA GLU A 112 -13.50 -16.12 3.36
C GLU A 112 -14.98 -15.77 3.47
N GLN A 113 -15.32 -14.59 3.99
CA GLN A 113 -16.70 -14.12 4.08
C GLN A 113 -17.38 -14.04 2.71
N LEU A 114 -16.68 -13.61 1.69
CA LEU A 114 -17.20 -13.57 0.32
C LEU A 114 -17.46 -14.97 -0.24
N LEU A 115 -16.52 -15.89 -0.05
CA LEU A 115 -16.62 -17.27 -0.56
C LEU A 115 -17.64 -18.11 0.22
N MET A 116 -17.85 -17.80 1.50
CA MET A 116 -18.80 -18.50 2.38
C MET A 116 -20.21 -17.90 2.34
N GLN A 117 -20.50 -16.98 1.42
CA GLN A 117 -21.87 -16.51 1.24
C GLN A 117 -22.79 -17.65 0.82
N PRO A 118 -24.00 -17.73 1.39
CA PRO A 118 -24.94 -18.76 1.02
C PRO A 118 -25.31 -18.67 -0.46
N PRO A 119 -25.42 -19.79 -1.18
CA PRO A 119 -25.82 -19.79 -2.58
C PRO A 119 -27.22 -19.23 -2.76
N ILE A 120 -27.47 -18.58 -3.89
CA ILE A 120 -28.81 -18.19 -4.32
C ILE A 120 -29.50 -19.47 -4.80
N VAL A 121 -30.43 -19.99 -4.01
CA VAL A 121 -31.15 -21.22 -4.32
C VAL A 121 -32.55 -20.96 -4.89
N GLY A 122 -33.04 -21.86 -5.74
CA GLY A 122 -34.39 -21.81 -6.27
C GLY A 122 -34.63 -20.72 -7.31
N GLN A 123 -33.58 -20.23 -7.93
CA GLN A 123 -33.65 -19.20 -8.98
C GLN A 123 -32.64 -19.47 -10.10
N VAL A 124 -32.99 -19.08 -11.30
CA VAL A 124 -32.06 -18.98 -12.42
C VAL A 124 -31.22 -17.72 -12.23
N VAL A 125 -29.91 -17.82 -12.25
CA VAL A 125 -28.98 -16.71 -11.97
C VAL A 125 -28.13 -16.44 -13.19
N LEU A 126 -28.01 -15.14 -13.57
CA LEU A 126 -27.05 -14.66 -14.54
C LEU A 126 -25.79 -14.12 -13.81
N GLY A 127 -24.68 -14.83 -13.93
CA GLY A 127 -23.37 -14.38 -13.45
C GLY A 127 -22.72 -13.47 -14.51
N TRP A 128 -22.19 -12.33 -14.09
CA TRP A 128 -21.52 -11.37 -14.94
C TRP A 128 -20.14 -11.00 -14.37
N ASP A 129 -19.08 -11.31 -15.14
CA ASP A 129 -17.70 -10.94 -14.84
C ASP A 129 -17.24 -9.84 -15.83
N PRO A 130 -17.24 -8.55 -15.41
CA PRO A 130 -16.90 -7.44 -16.28
C PRO A 130 -15.41 -7.37 -16.60
N ALA A 131 -15.04 -7.20 -17.86
CA ALA A 131 -13.67 -6.96 -18.28
C ALA A 131 -13.61 -6.11 -19.57
N PHE A 132 -12.76 -5.06 -19.54
CA PHE A 132 -12.66 -4.12 -20.67
C PHE A 132 -11.98 -4.71 -21.91
N ARG A 133 -10.86 -5.41 -21.73
CA ARG A 133 -10.06 -5.91 -22.87
C ARG A 133 -10.55 -7.23 -23.42
N THR A 134 -10.95 -8.14 -22.56
CA THR A 134 -11.32 -9.53 -22.93
C THR A 134 -12.82 -9.72 -23.12
N GLY A 135 -13.60 -8.65 -22.90
CA GLY A 135 -15.05 -8.70 -22.89
C GLY A 135 -15.62 -9.19 -21.56
N CYS A 136 -16.88 -8.88 -21.32
CA CYS A 136 -17.61 -9.33 -20.16
C CYS A 136 -18.06 -10.77 -20.35
N LYS A 137 -17.68 -11.65 -19.46
CA LYS A 137 -18.09 -13.06 -19.48
C LYS A 137 -19.42 -13.20 -18.75
N LEU A 138 -20.35 -13.90 -19.37
CA LEU A 138 -21.68 -14.18 -18.83
C LEU A 138 -21.85 -15.69 -18.69
N ALA A 139 -22.49 -16.09 -17.61
CA ALA A 139 -22.90 -17.48 -17.41
C ALA A 139 -24.32 -17.52 -16.81
N VAL A 140 -25.18 -18.31 -17.38
CA VAL A 140 -26.53 -18.58 -16.84
C VAL A 140 -26.48 -19.94 -16.14
N VAL A 141 -26.92 -19.97 -14.89
CA VAL A 141 -27.01 -21.19 -14.09
C VAL A 141 -28.45 -21.43 -13.65
N ASP A 142 -28.85 -22.70 -13.57
CA ASP A 142 -30.15 -23.08 -13.06
C ASP A 142 -30.22 -23.05 -11.53
N GLU A 143 -31.39 -23.42 -10.98
CA GLU A 143 -31.67 -23.44 -9.55
C GLU A 143 -30.72 -24.37 -8.76
N THR A 144 -30.07 -25.34 -9.43
CA THR A 144 -29.15 -26.31 -8.82
C THR A 144 -27.68 -25.90 -8.98
N GLY A 145 -27.39 -24.79 -9.67
CA GLY A 145 -26.03 -24.34 -9.99
C GLY A 145 -25.43 -24.95 -11.26
N LYS A 146 -26.23 -25.70 -12.04
CA LYS A 146 -25.78 -26.25 -13.33
C LYS A 146 -25.71 -25.11 -14.36
N VAL A 147 -24.58 -25.01 -15.06
CA VAL A 147 -24.40 -24.04 -16.15
C VAL A 147 -25.29 -24.41 -17.31
N LEU A 148 -26.16 -23.50 -17.69
CA LEU A 148 -27.09 -23.66 -18.83
C LEU A 148 -26.46 -23.12 -20.12
N ASP A 149 -25.83 -21.93 -20.03
CA ASP A 149 -25.19 -21.28 -21.17
C ASP A 149 -24.10 -20.32 -20.73
N THR A 150 -23.15 -20.04 -21.63
CA THR A 150 -22.08 -19.05 -21.41
C THR A 150 -21.82 -18.24 -22.67
N THR A 151 -21.57 -16.94 -22.50
CA THR A 151 -21.23 -16.05 -23.62
C THR A 151 -20.28 -14.95 -23.19
N VAL A 152 -19.73 -14.22 -24.17
CA VAL A 152 -18.90 -13.04 -23.94
C VAL A 152 -19.49 -11.87 -24.69
N ILE A 153 -19.77 -10.78 -23.99
CA ILE A 153 -20.27 -9.54 -24.59
C ILE A 153 -19.24 -8.42 -24.47
N TYR A 154 -19.34 -7.42 -25.34
CA TYR A 154 -18.46 -6.24 -25.35
C TYR A 154 -19.31 -4.97 -25.26
N PRO A 155 -19.74 -4.55 -24.05
CA PRO A 155 -20.63 -3.40 -23.87
C PRO A 155 -19.96 -2.05 -24.15
N THR A 156 -18.62 -2.01 -24.17
CA THR A 156 -17.86 -0.81 -24.56
C THR A 156 -17.39 -0.95 -25.99
N ALA A 157 -17.26 0.18 -26.71
CA ALA A 157 -16.90 0.22 -28.13
C ALA A 157 -15.77 -0.78 -28.46
N PRO A 158 -16.08 -1.83 -29.25
CA PRO A 158 -15.11 -2.88 -29.53
C PRO A 158 -14.15 -2.45 -30.63
N THR A 159 -12.96 -3.00 -30.56
CA THR A 159 -11.91 -2.74 -31.56
C THR A 159 -12.13 -3.47 -32.89
N THR A 160 -13.13 -4.35 -33.02
CA THR A 160 -13.42 -5.11 -34.23
C THR A 160 -14.92 -5.20 -34.54
N PRO A 161 -15.33 -5.16 -35.81
CA PRO A 161 -16.75 -5.23 -36.24
C PRO A 161 -17.48 -6.50 -35.75
N GLN A 162 -16.80 -7.62 -35.63
CA GLN A 162 -17.39 -8.90 -35.19
C GLN A 162 -17.82 -8.84 -33.69
N LYS A 163 -17.19 -8.00 -32.90
CA LYS A 163 -17.56 -7.79 -31.49
C LYS A 163 -18.78 -6.87 -31.33
N LEU A 164 -19.08 -6.02 -32.35
CA LEU A 164 -20.25 -5.15 -32.36
C LEU A 164 -21.56 -5.94 -32.53
N SER A 165 -21.54 -7.07 -33.24
CA SER A 165 -22.75 -7.86 -33.50
C SER A 165 -23.37 -8.47 -32.23
N LEU A 166 -22.56 -8.70 -31.18
CA LEU A 166 -23.02 -9.26 -29.89
C LEU A 166 -23.72 -8.22 -29.00
N ILE A 167 -23.50 -6.92 -29.23
CA ILE A 167 -24.18 -5.86 -28.48
C ILE A 167 -25.67 -5.75 -28.89
N HIS A 168 -26.00 -6.02 -30.12
CA HIS A 168 -27.36 -5.95 -30.67
C HIS A 168 -28.26 -7.13 -30.26
N ILE A 169 -27.70 -8.23 -29.75
CA ILE A 169 -28.47 -9.42 -29.34
C ILE A 169 -29.03 -9.25 -27.91
N SER A 170 -28.52 -8.31 -27.12
CA SER A 170 -28.92 -8.08 -25.73
C SER A 170 -29.96 -6.97 -25.52
N GLU A 171 -30.47 -6.33 -26.58
CA GLU A 171 -31.60 -5.42 -26.48
C GLU A 171 -32.92 -6.19 -26.67
N PRO A 172 -33.90 -6.05 -25.73
CA PRO A 172 -35.20 -6.68 -25.86
C PRO A 172 -36.06 -6.09 -26.95
#